data_cbc9d17bb7d9ac2cf79afbfee817cdba
#
_entry.id   cbc9d17bb7d9ac2cf79afbfee817cdba
#
_cell.length_a   1.000
_cell.length_b   1.000
_cell.length_c   1.000
_cell.angle_alpha   90.00
_cell.angle_beta   90.00
_cell.angle_gamma   90.00
#
_symmetry.space_group_name_H-M   'P 1'
#
loop_
_entity.id
_entity.type
_entity.pdbx_description
1 polymer ?
#
loop_
_entity_poly.entity_id
_entity_poly.type
_entity_poly.pdbx_seq_one_letter_code
_entity_poly.pdbx_strand_id
1 'polypeptide(L)'
;YHMVSDVEVASLLSSGVDSSYVAANFGGAKTFTVGFDYKTYNEIPYAQALSKEVGIENYSKIISTKEYWQEFPKIQYYMDEPLADASAAALYFVDREAAKHVKVILSGEGSDELFGGYVIYHEPFSLDAYQKIPEGVRRAAAAAASKIPGHPKGKGFVMRGTKSVE
;
A
#
# COMPACT_ATOMS: atom_id res chain seq x y z
N TYR A 1 8.70 22.06 0.49
CA TYR A 1 8.07 22.51 -0.76
C TYR A 1 6.59 22.09 -0.82
N HIS A 2 6.22 20.85 -0.49
CA HIS A 2 4.84 20.34 -0.59
C HIS A 2 3.82 21.05 0.31
N MET A 3 4.30 21.84 1.28
CA MET A 3 3.45 22.67 2.16
C MET A 3 3.28 24.10 1.66
N VAL A 4 3.89 24.47 0.52
CA VAL A 4 3.72 25.81 -0.07
C VAL A 4 2.36 25.86 -0.75
N SER A 5 1.37 26.45 -0.09
CA SER A 5 -0.03 26.48 -0.53
C SER A 5 -0.72 27.69 0.05
N ASP A 6 -1.69 28.23 -0.68
CA ASP A 6 -2.60 29.30 -0.24
C ASP A 6 -3.87 28.76 0.43
N VAL A 7 -3.98 27.44 0.54
CA VAL A 7 -5.06 26.74 1.24
C VAL A 7 -4.51 25.78 2.30
N GLU A 8 -5.36 25.35 3.21
CA GLU A 8 -4.97 24.37 4.23
C GLU A 8 -4.56 23.05 3.57
N VAL A 9 -3.41 22.52 3.99
CA VAL A 9 -2.88 21.21 3.58
C VAL A 9 -3.08 20.24 4.73
N ALA A 10 -3.60 19.06 4.42
CA ALA A 10 -3.75 17.95 5.36
C ALA A 10 -2.87 16.76 4.94
N SER A 11 -2.91 15.66 5.69
CA SER A 11 -2.23 14.42 5.34
C SER A 11 -3.15 13.21 5.48
N LEU A 12 -2.98 12.23 4.60
CA LEU A 12 -3.50 10.90 4.84
C LEU A 12 -2.70 10.24 5.96
N LEU A 13 -3.39 9.45 6.76
CA LEU A 13 -2.75 8.69 7.84
C LEU A 13 -3.36 7.29 7.93
N SER A 14 -2.50 6.29 7.85
CA SER A 14 -2.81 4.87 8.06
C SER A 14 -1.97 4.32 9.22
N SER A 15 -1.95 3.02 9.39
CA SER A 15 -1.02 2.33 10.30
C SER A 15 0.38 2.12 9.68
N GLY A 16 0.56 2.47 8.40
CA GLY A 16 1.81 2.29 7.66
C GLY A 16 2.90 3.28 8.07
N VAL A 17 4.17 2.86 7.94
CA VAL A 17 5.33 3.68 8.30
C VAL A 17 5.40 4.96 7.48
N ASP A 18 5.13 4.89 6.18
CA ASP A 18 5.27 6.01 5.24
C ASP A 18 4.29 7.14 5.54
N SER A 19 3.00 6.82 5.66
CA SER A 19 1.98 7.81 6.03
C SER A 19 2.21 8.40 7.42
N SER A 20 2.70 7.58 8.36
CA SER A 20 3.06 8.00 9.70
C SER A 20 4.23 8.97 9.69
N TYR A 21 5.25 8.69 8.88
CA TYR A 21 6.42 9.56 8.74
C TYR A 21 6.04 10.90 8.11
N VAL A 22 5.22 10.89 7.05
CA VAL A 22 4.68 12.11 6.44
C VAL A 22 3.90 12.91 7.46
N ALA A 23 2.94 12.29 8.16
CA ALA A 23 2.09 12.96 9.16
C ALA A 23 2.91 13.58 10.30
N ALA A 24 3.95 12.90 10.77
CA ALA A 24 4.81 13.40 11.84
C ALA A 24 5.69 14.60 11.42
N ASN A 25 5.93 14.79 10.13
CA ASN A 25 6.86 15.81 9.61
C ASN A 25 6.19 16.93 8.79
N PHE A 26 4.89 16.81 8.45
CA PHE A 26 4.29 17.77 7.52
C PHE A 26 3.91 19.14 8.14
N GLY A 27 3.84 19.23 9.45
CA GLY A 27 3.57 20.50 10.17
C GLY A 27 2.16 21.07 9.98
N GLY A 28 1.21 20.31 9.48
CA GLY A 28 -0.19 20.69 9.35
C GLY A 28 -1.01 20.29 10.57
N ALA A 29 -2.32 20.62 10.55
CA ALA A 29 -3.21 20.46 11.69
C ALA A 29 -4.15 19.24 11.59
N LYS A 30 -4.35 18.67 10.40
CA LYS A 30 -5.37 17.65 10.15
C LYS A 30 -4.82 16.43 9.44
N THR A 31 -5.25 15.26 9.88
CA THR A 31 -5.05 13.99 9.20
C THR A 31 -6.38 13.30 8.93
N PHE A 32 -6.42 12.46 7.88
CA PHE A 32 -7.61 11.71 7.49
C PHE A 32 -7.31 10.22 7.43
N THR A 33 -8.23 9.43 7.96
CA THR A 33 -8.12 7.97 8.02
C THR A 33 -9.46 7.34 7.71
N VAL A 34 -9.48 6.25 6.95
CA VAL A 34 -10.65 5.37 6.86
C VAL A 34 -10.32 4.00 7.43
N GLY A 35 -11.32 3.35 7.98
CA GLY A 35 -11.28 1.96 8.37
C GLY A 35 -12.51 1.25 7.84
N PHE A 36 -12.46 -0.06 7.80
CA PHE A 36 -13.62 -0.87 7.43
C PHE A 36 -14.25 -1.48 8.68
N ASP A 37 -15.53 -1.82 8.61
CA ASP A 37 -16.28 -2.46 9.71
C ASP A 37 -15.85 -3.92 9.98
N TYR A 38 -14.63 -4.25 9.63
CA TYR A 38 -13.99 -5.54 9.83
C TYR A 38 -12.70 -5.37 10.65
N LYS A 39 -12.63 -5.97 11.82
CA LYS A 39 -11.57 -5.73 12.81
C LYS A 39 -10.15 -5.81 12.26
N THR A 40 -9.90 -6.76 11.35
CA THR A 40 -8.56 -6.98 10.76
C THR A 40 -8.11 -5.86 9.83
N TYR A 41 -9.05 -5.05 9.31
CA TYR A 41 -8.79 -3.98 8.35
C TYR A 41 -9.17 -2.60 8.89
N ASN A 42 -9.23 -2.45 10.21
CA ASN A 42 -9.50 -1.17 10.86
C ASN A 42 -8.21 -0.57 11.41
N GLU A 43 -7.67 0.40 10.70
CA GLU A 43 -6.43 1.10 11.05
C GLU A 43 -6.67 2.34 11.93
N ILE A 44 -7.93 2.74 12.12
CA ILE A 44 -8.29 3.96 12.86
C ILE A 44 -7.67 4.02 14.27
N PRO A 45 -7.65 2.96 15.08
CA PRO A 45 -7.06 3.04 16.41
C PRO A 45 -5.57 3.42 16.39
N TYR A 46 -4.81 2.92 15.41
CA TYR A 46 -3.39 3.24 15.25
C TYR A 46 -3.18 4.69 14.80
N ALA A 47 -3.94 5.13 13.79
CA ALA A 47 -3.89 6.49 13.30
C ALA A 47 -4.24 7.51 14.39
N GLN A 48 -5.26 7.25 15.17
CA GLN A 48 -5.66 8.11 16.29
C GLN A 48 -4.61 8.15 17.41
N ALA A 49 -3.97 7.02 17.71
CA ALA A 49 -2.90 6.98 18.70
C ALA A 49 -1.70 7.84 18.26
N LEU A 50 -1.26 7.71 17.01
CA LEU A 50 -0.18 8.52 16.47
C LEU A 50 -0.55 10.00 16.39
N SER A 51 -1.73 10.33 15.88
CA SER A 51 -2.20 11.71 15.79
C SER A 51 -2.22 12.40 17.14
N LYS A 52 -2.64 11.69 18.19
CA LYS A 52 -2.61 12.19 19.57
C LYS A 52 -1.17 12.45 20.05
N GLU A 53 -0.25 11.54 19.72
CA GLU A 53 1.16 11.66 20.12
C GLU A 53 1.84 12.85 19.46
N VAL A 54 1.59 13.09 18.18
CA VAL A 54 2.17 14.21 17.43
C VAL A 54 1.38 15.51 17.53
N GLY A 55 0.23 15.51 18.22
CA GLY A 55 -0.58 16.70 18.46
C GLY A 55 -1.38 17.18 17.24
N ILE A 56 -1.75 16.28 16.32
CA ILE A 56 -2.51 16.58 15.10
C ILE A 56 -3.92 16.01 15.23
N GLU A 57 -4.94 16.75 14.75
CA GLU A 57 -6.32 16.28 14.74
C GLU A 57 -6.52 15.18 13.69
N ASN A 58 -7.17 14.06 14.06
CA ASN A 58 -7.50 12.97 13.14
C ASN A 58 -8.99 12.89 12.87
N TYR A 59 -9.36 13.04 11.61
CA TYR A 59 -10.70 12.80 11.09
C TYR A 59 -10.78 11.37 10.57
N SER A 60 -11.58 10.53 11.20
CA SER A 60 -11.68 9.12 10.84
C SER A 60 -13.11 8.69 10.55
N LYS A 61 -13.28 7.80 9.58
CA LYS A 61 -14.57 7.23 9.20
C LYS A 61 -14.48 5.73 9.01
N ILE A 62 -15.45 5.01 9.59
CA ILE A 62 -15.64 3.58 9.32
C ILE A 62 -16.56 3.44 8.10
N ILE A 63 -16.11 2.66 7.13
CA ILE A 63 -16.85 2.32 5.92
C ILE A 63 -17.52 0.96 6.13
N SER A 64 -18.84 0.93 6.04
CA SER A 64 -19.57 -0.32 6.12
C SER A 64 -19.46 -1.13 4.82
N THR A 65 -19.60 -2.45 4.93
CA THR A 65 -19.65 -3.35 3.76
C THR A 65 -20.74 -2.91 2.77
N LYS A 66 -21.87 -2.43 3.25
CA LYS A 66 -22.95 -1.92 2.40
C LYS A 66 -22.51 -0.67 1.62
N GLU A 67 -21.90 0.30 2.30
CA GLU A 67 -21.41 1.55 1.67
C GLU A 67 -20.32 1.23 0.64
N TYR A 68 -19.41 0.32 0.94
CA TYR A 68 -18.38 -0.15 0.02
C TYR A 68 -18.98 -0.64 -1.30
N TRP A 69 -19.93 -1.58 -1.25
CA TRP A 69 -20.53 -2.15 -2.45
C TRP A 69 -21.44 -1.19 -3.21
N GLN A 70 -22.05 -0.23 -2.53
CA GLN A 70 -22.83 0.82 -3.18
C GLN A 70 -21.97 1.79 -4.01
N GLU A 71 -20.79 2.12 -3.53
CA GLU A 71 -19.86 3.04 -4.20
C GLU A 71 -18.93 2.33 -5.19
N PHE A 72 -18.77 1.02 -5.09
CA PHE A 72 -17.80 0.26 -5.88
C PHE A 72 -17.93 0.45 -7.40
N PRO A 73 -19.13 0.44 -8.01
CA PRO A 73 -19.28 0.71 -9.45
C PRO A 73 -18.78 2.10 -9.85
N LYS A 74 -18.97 3.10 -8.99
CA LYS A 74 -18.50 4.46 -9.21
C LYS A 74 -16.97 4.54 -9.11
N ILE A 75 -16.37 3.84 -8.15
CA ILE A 75 -14.91 3.74 -8.02
C ILE A 75 -14.34 3.15 -9.30
N GLN A 76 -14.87 2.03 -9.79
CA GLN A 76 -14.41 1.39 -11.02
C GLN A 76 -14.57 2.30 -12.25
N TYR A 77 -15.65 3.06 -12.31
CA TYR A 77 -15.86 4.03 -13.40
C TYR A 77 -14.74 5.10 -13.46
N TYR A 78 -14.34 5.63 -12.30
CA TYR A 78 -13.28 6.67 -12.25
C TYR A 78 -11.85 6.11 -12.38
N MET A 79 -11.67 4.80 -12.29
CA MET A 79 -10.38 4.16 -12.55
C MET A 79 -10.12 3.92 -14.04
N ASP A 80 -11.08 4.22 -14.91
CA ASP A 80 -11.08 4.04 -16.38
C ASP A 80 -10.94 2.58 -16.85
N GLU A 81 -10.30 1.74 -16.07
CA GLU A 81 -10.20 0.29 -16.32
C GLU A 81 -10.49 -0.52 -15.05
N PRO A 82 -10.94 -1.78 -15.17
CA PRO A 82 -11.21 -2.62 -14.01
C PRO A 82 -9.94 -2.90 -13.22
N LEU A 83 -9.79 -2.26 -12.07
CA LEU A 83 -8.67 -2.43 -11.18
C LEU A 83 -9.07 -3.30 -9.97
N ALA A 84 -8.38 -4.40 -9.79
CA ALA A 84 -8.60 -5.32 -8.66
C ALA A 84 -7.76 -4.97 -7.42
N ASP A 85 -7.46 -3.69 -7.23
CA ASP A 85 -6.69 -3.21 -6.09
C ASP A 85 -7.62 -2.68 -4.99
N ALA A 86 -7.57 -3.29 -3.81
CA ALA A 86 -8.36 -2.86 -2.67
C ALA A 86 -7.95 -1.48 -2.13
N SER A 87 -6.70 -1.06 -2.35
CA SER A 87 -6.19 0.25 -1.91
C SER A 87 -6.87 1.40 -2.64
N ALA A 88 -7.22 1.24 -3.91
CA ALA A 88 -7.95 2.23 -4.68
C ALA A 88 -9.32 2.58 -4.05
N ALA A 89 -10.01 1.58 -3.51
CA ALA A 89 -11.28 1.82 -2.81
C ALA A 89 -11.05 2.57 -1.49
N ALA A 90 -10.03 2.21 -0.72
CA ALA A 90 -9.69 2.91 0.52
C ALA A 90 -9.34 4.37 0.24
N LEU A 91 -8.54 4.64 -0.80
CA LEU A 91 -8.16 5.97 -1.24
C LEU A 91 -9.39 6.81 -1.62
N TYR A 92 -10.32 6.26 -2.43
CA TYR A 92 -11.56 6.93 -2.76
C TYR A 92 -12.35 7.39 -1.52
N PHE A 93 -12.49 6.53 -0.53
CA PHE A 93 -13.25 6.85 0.67
C PHE A 93 -12.56 7.89 1.55
N VAL A 94 -11.25 7.79 1.71
CA VAL A 94 -10.51 8.77 2.52
C VAL A 94 -10.47 10.13 1.84
N ASP A 95 -10.27 10.19 0.52
CA ASP A 95 -10.30 11.44 -0.25
C ASP A 95 -11.68 12.09 -0.25
N ARG A 96 -12.74 11.28 -0.36
CA ARG A 96 -14.12 11.77 -0.24
C ARG A 96 -14.39 12.38 1.15
N GLU A 97 -13.82 11.82 2.21
CA GLU A 97 -13.94 12.39 3.55
C GLU A 97 -13.13 13.67 3.67
N ALA A 98 -11.88 13.65 3.22
CA ALA A 98 -10.97 14.79 3.27
C ALA A 98 -11.47 16.00 2.47
N ALA A 99 -12.08 15.76 1.30
CA ALA A 99 -12.61 16.79 0.41
C ALA A 99 -13.72 17.65 1.05
N LYS A 100 -14.31 17.22 2.17
CA LYS A 100 -15.27 18.03 2.95
C LYS A 100 -14.57 19.12 3.77
N HIS A 101 -13.29 19.01 4.00
CA HIS A 101 -12.52 19.82 4.92
C HIS A 101 -11.39 20.59 4.25
N VAL A 102 -10.69 19.97 3.31
CA VAL A 102 -9.49 20.52 2.68
C VAL A 102 -9.48 20.28 1.16
N LYS A 103 -8.63 21.03 0.45
CA LYS A 103 -8.43 20.90 -1.01
C LYS A 103 -7.11 20.26 -1.37
N VAL A 104 -6.17 20.23 -0.45
CA VAL A 104 -4.83 19.65 -0.67
C VAL A 104 -4.55 18.63 0.43
N ILE A 105 -4.06 17.48 0.03
CA ILE A 105 -3.73 16.40 0.94
C ILE A 105 -2.38 15.79 0.55
N LEU A 106 -1.54 15.51 1.53
CA LEU A 106 -0.30 14.78 1.36
C LEU A 106 -0.53 13.28 1.55
N SER A 107 0.20 12.48 0.82
CA SER A 107 0.17 11.02 0.88
C SER A 107 1.56 10.45 1.08
N GLY A 108 1.66 9.23 1.58
CA GLY A 108 2.87 8.42 1.61
C GLY A 108 3.11 7.62 0.33
N GLU A 109 2.27 7.77 -0.69
CA GLU A 109 2.42 7.08 -1.96
C GLU A 109 3.76 7.39 -2.64
N GLY A 110 4.37 6.37 -3.24
CA GLY A 110 5.68 6.48 -3.87
C GLY A 110 6.86 6.26 -2.92
N SER A 111 6.62 6.11 -1.61
CA SER A 111 7.70 5.87 -0.64
C SER A 111 8.39 4.53 -0.87
N ASP A 112 7.64 3.48 -1.15
CA ASP A 112 8.19 2.15 -1.43
C ASP A 112 9.08 2.14 -2.67
N GLU A 113 8.73 2.90 -3.70
CA GLU A 113 9.52 3.08 -4.92
C GLU A 113 10.81 3.86 -4.65
N LEU A 114 10.73 4.91 -3.83
CA LEU A 114 11.88 5.76 -3.52
C LEU A 114 12.85 5.13 -2.52
N PHE A 115 12.34 4.38 -1.55
CA PHE A 115 13.11 3.83 -0.44
C PHE A 115 13.27 2.31 -0.48
N GLY A 116 12.79 1.65 -1.53
CA GLY A 116 12.92 0.20 -1.71
C GLY A 116 12.10 -0.61 -0.72
N GLY A 117 10.90 -0.15 -0.34
CA GLY A 117 10.04 -0.78 0.67
C GLY A 117 9.41 -2.10 0.23
N TYR A 118 9.24 -2.32 -1.07
CA TYR A 118 8.65 -3.56 -1.58
C TYR A 118 9.55 -4.77 -1.37
N VAL A 119 8.98 -5.85 -0.85
CA VAL A 119 9.70 -7.13 -0.64
C VAL A 119 10.33 -7.64 -1.94
N ILE A 120 9.74 -7.34 -3.10
CA ILE A 120 10.27 -7.76 -4.40
C ILE A 120 11.66 -7.18 -4.68
N TYR A 121 12.02 -6.02 -4.12
CA TYR A 121 13.35 -5.43 -4.28
C TYR A 121 14.46 -6.22 -3.56
N HIS A 122 14.09 -7.08 -2.61
CA HIS A 122 15.03 -7.99 -1.95
C HIS A 122 15.20 -9.32 -2.71
N GLU A 123 14.38 -9.59 -3.72
CA GLU A 123 14.43 -10.86 -4.45
C GLU A 123 15.78 -11.11 -5.13
N PRO A 124 16.43 -10.13 -5.82
CA PRO A 124 17.74 -10.33 -6.41
C PRO A 124 18.78 -10.83 -5.40
N PHE A 125 18.80 -10.24 -4.21
CA PHE A 125 19.71 -10.66 -3.14
C PHE A 125 19.42 -12.07 -2.63
N SER A 126 18.14 -12.44 -2.51
CA SER A 126 17.75 -13.78 -2.09
C SER A 126 18.08 -14.84 -3.15
N LEU A 127 18.11 -14.46 -4.43
CA LEU A 127 18.44 -15.34 -5.54
C LEU A 127 19.97 -15.47 -5.79
N ASP A 128 20.78 -14.59 -5.24
CA ASP A 128 22.24 -14.56 -5.49
C ASP A 128 22.92 -15.91 -5.18
N ALA A 129 22.59 -16.50 -4.02
CA ALA A 129 23.12 -17.83 -3.65
C ALA A 129 22.62 -18.94 -4.59
N TYR A 130 21.36 -18.86 -5.02
CA TYR A 130 20.77 -19.83 -5.94
C TYR A 130 21.36 -19.72 -7.35
N GLN A 131 21.71 -18.52 -7.79
CA GLN A 131 22.31 -18.28 -9.11
C GLN A 131 23.75 -18.81 -9.22
N LYS A 132 24.44 -19.08 -8.11
CA LYS A 132 25.75 -19.76 -8.09
C LYS A 132 25.64 -21.22 -8.49
N ILE A 133 24.44 -21.81 -8.51
CA ILE A 133 24.19 -23.16 -9.00
C ILE A 133 24.25 -23.13 -10.54
N PRO A 134 24.91 -24.13 -11.18
CA PRO A 134 24.98 -24.21 -12.66
C PRO A 134 23.61 -24.11 -13.31
N GLU A 135 23.51 -23.35 -14.39
CA GLU A 135 22.25 -23.06 -15.07
C GLU A 135 21.45 -24.32 -15.46
N GLY A 136 22.15 -25.37 -15.96
CA GLY A 136 21.49 -26.63 -16.32
C GLY A 136 20.75 -27.28 -15.15
N VAL A 137 21.34 -27.22 -13.94
CA VAL A 137 20.71 -27.74 -12.72
C VAL A 137 19.49 -26.88 -12.33
N ARG A 138 19.60 -25.56 -12.39
CA ARG A 138 18.51 -24.65 -12.11
C ARG A 138 17.33 -24.84 -13.06
N ARG A 139 17.62 -25.02 -14.38
CA ARG A 139 16.59 -25.29 -15.40
C ARG A 139 15.91 -26.62 -15.16
N ALA A 140 16.66 -27.69 -14.82
CA ALA A 140 16.09 -28.98 -14.47
C ALA A 140 15.19 -28.91 -13.24
N ALA A 141 15.63 -28.20 -12.19
CA ALA A 141 14.84 -27.98 -11.00
C ALA A 141 13.54 -27.21 -11.28
N ALA A 142 13.59 -26.17 -12.13
CA ALA A 142 12.40 -25.41 -12.53
C ALA A 142 11.44 -26.26 -13.38
N ALA A 143 11.94 -27.07 -14.28
CA ALA A 143 11.14 -27.99 -15.06
C ALA A 143 10.44 -29.05 -14.18
N ALA A 144 11.12 -29.55 -13.16
CA ALA A 144 10.50 -30.43 -12.17
C ALA A 144 9.44 -29.70 -11.34
N ALA A 145 9.75 -28.49 -10.86
CA ALA A 145 8.83 -27.67 -10.08
C ALA A 145 7.57 -27.29 -10.87
N SER A 146 7.68 -27.05 -12.18
CA SER A 146 6.54 -26.68 -13.03
C SER A 146 5.47 -27.79 -13.09
N LYS A 147 5.89 -29.06 -12.95
CA LYS A 147 4.99 -30.24 -12.98
C LYS A 147 4.22 -30.41 -11.66
N ILE A 148 4.60 -29.75 -10.59
CA ILE A 148 3.91 -29.85 -9.30
C ILE A 148 2.62 -29.01 -9.39
N PRO A 149 1.43 -29.59 -9.17
CA PRO A 149 0.18 -28.83 -9.21
C PRO A 149 0.10 -27.83 -8.06
N GLY A 150 -0.62 -26.72 -8.28
CA GLY A 150 -0.82 -25.68 -7.27
C GLY A 150 0.40 -24.77 -7.07
N HIS A 151 0.38 -24.04 -5.95
CA HIS A 151 1.41 -23.04 -5.58
C HIS A 151 2.10 -23.37 -4.24
N PRO A 152 2.81 -24.50 -4.13
CA PRO A 152 3.55 -24.80 -2.91
C PRO A 152 4.63 -23.76 -2.66
N LYS A 153 4.94 -23.53 -1.36
CA LYS A 153 6.00 -22.60 -0.95
C LYS A 153 7.33 -22.96 -1.61
N GLY A 154 8.02 -21.97 -2.18
CA GLY A 154 9.31 -22.14 -2.85
C GLY A 154 9.23 -22.44 -4.36
N LYS A 155 8.10 -22.90 -4.90
CA LYS A 155 7.96 -23.17 -6.36
C LYS A 155 8.26 -21.91 -7.19
N GLY A 156 7.67 -20.77 -6.82
CA GLY A 156 7.90 -19.50 -7.49
C GLY A 156 9.36 -19.07 -7.46
N PHE A 157 10.04 -19.24 -6.32
CA PHE A 157 11.47 -18.95 -6.17
C PHE A 157 12.34 -19.76 -7.13
N VAL A 158 12.15 -21.10 -7.17
CA VAL A 158 12.89 -21.98 -8.07
C VAL A 158 12.66 -21.62 -9.53
N MET A 159 11.42 -21.30 -9.91
CA MET A 159 11.08 -20.93 -11.28
C MET A 159 11.68 -19.58 -11.70
N ARG A 160 11.63 -18.57 -10.82
CA ARG A 160 12.21 -17.24 -11.10
C ARG A 160 13.73 -17.27 -11.14
N GLY A 161 14.38 -18.08 -10.31
CA GLY A 161 15.82 -18.21 -10.28
C GLY A 161 16.49 -18.77 -11.55
N THR A 162 15.71 -19.14 -12.57
CA THR A 162 16.23 -19.48 -13.91
C THR A 162 16.42 -18.25 -14.79
N LYS A 163 15.83 -17.10 -14.44
CA LYS A 163 15.98 -15.85 -15.19
C LYS A 163 17.26 -15.14 -14.75
N SER A 164 17.92 -14.45 -15.68
CA SER A 164 19.00 -13.52 -15.33
C SER A 164 18.41 -12.33 -14.55
N VAL A 165 19.16 -11.83 -13.62
CA VAL A 165 18.89 -10.54 -12.95
C VAL A 165 19.64 -9.50 -13.76
N GLU A 166 19.03 -8.98 -14.82
CA GLU A 166 19.48 -7.82 -15.56
C GLU A 166 18.53 -6.66 -15.30
#